data_1b2388dbd4d76ad7b53be92d1cb4940b
#
_entry.id   1b2388dbd4d76ad7b53be92d1cb4940b
#
_cell.length_a   1.000
_cell.length_b   1.000
_cell.length_c   1.000
_cell.angle_alpha   90.00
_cell.angle_beta   90.00
_cell.angle_gamma   90.00
#
_symmetry.space_group_name_H-M   'P 1'
#
loop_
_entity.id
_entity.type
_entity.pdbx_description
1 polymer ?
#
loop_
_entity_poly.entity_id
_entity_poly.type
_entity_poly.pdbx_seq_one_letter_code
_entity_poly.pdbx_strand_id
1 'polypeptide(L)'
;AILTPSYDANIATGASESQSEILASILPTKAGRIFIGFPTQQTTGLNAHVSAPSVIPTVERESIDLNTRYISKWNLEMLRAVGIVCRIAWSAEMSTIKSKLVAKVGSTRASKIRKQDIVDVLPEAIHTANQFVFRESTPSSVLGQTIEDAFWMCNKNASIEVLSTCGVIPSHQTRIAPKDLSFMDSIPALPEELVTNAKDFVRKLTDFGLVTEITVSDIKRELESN
;
A
#
# COMPACT_ATOMS: atom_id res chain seq x y z
N ALA A 1 -12.45 -6.81 8.55
CA ALA A 1 -11.55 -5.77 9.06
C ALA A 1 -10.10 -6.10 8.69
N ILE A 2 -9.26 -5.09 8.62
CA ILE A 2 -7.81 -5.21 8.41
C ILE A 2 -7.09 -4.58 9.61
N LEU A 3 -6.02 -5.19 10.06
CA LEU A 3 -5.15 -4.70 11.12
C LEU A 3 -3.71 -4.65 10.62
N THR A 4 -3.17 -3.45 10.51
CA THR A 4 -1.79 -3.14 10.11
C THR A 4 -1.06 -2.44 11.26
N PRO A 5 0.27 -2.57 11.36
CA PRO A 5 1.06 -1.69 12.21
C PRO A 5 0.91 -0.24 11.74
N SER A 6 0.46 0.65 12.62
CA SER A 6 0.45 2.09 12.31
C SER A 6 1.86 2.67 12.35
N TYR A 7 2.10 3.72 11.56
CA TYR A 7 3.34 4.48 11.68
C TYR A 7 3.30 5.31 12.96
N ASP A 8 4.27 5.08 13.84
CA ASP A 8 4.51 5.90 15.02
C ASP A 8 5.95 6.42 14.99
N ALA A 9 6.09 7.73 14.85
CA ALA A 9 7.38 8.39 14.79
C ALA A 9 8.20 8.16 16.09
N ASN A 10 7.55 7.98 17.24
CA ASN A 10 8.21 7.73 18.51
C ASN A 10 8.80 6.31 18.58
N ILE A 11 8.13 5.33 18.00
CA ILE A 11 8.63 3.95 17.90
C ILE A 11 9.81 3.91 16.92
N ALA A 12 9.72 4.62 15.79
CA ALA A 12 10.79 4.71 14.80
C ALA A 12 12.08 5.31 15.38
N THR A 13 11.97 6.16 16.40
CA THR A 13 13.12 6.80 17.10
C THR A 13 13.59 6.05 18.36
N GLY A 14 13.05 4.84 18.64
CA GLY A 14 13.51 4.00 19.75
C GLY A 14 13.04 4.44 21.15
N ALA A 15 12.02 5.27 21.25
CA ALA A 15 11.62 5.91 22.51
C ALA A 15 10.82 5.02 23.50
N SER A 16 10.48 3.76 23.15
CA SER A 16 9.73 2.89 24.07
C SER A 16 9.90 1.40 23.74
N GLU A 17 10.85 0.72 24.42
CA GLU A 17 11.09 -0.72 24.25
C GLU A 17 9.90 -1.59 24.70
N SER A 18 9.21 -1.26 25.81
CA SER A 18 8.16 -2.13 26.37
C SER A 18 6.86 -2.14 25.55
N GLN A 19 6.47 -1.02 24.96
CA GLN A 19 5.31 -0.98 24.05
C GLN A 19 5.61 -1.68 22.71
N SER A 20 6.86 -1.61 22.24
CA SER A 20 7.32 -2.30 21.05
C SER A 20 7.19 -3.82 21.16
N GLU A 21 7.51 -4.42 22.31
CA GLU A 21 7.42 -5.87 22.54
C GLU A 21 5.97 -6.37 22.52
N ILE A 22 5.04 -5.67 23.16
CA ILE A 22 3.62 -6.04 23.17
C ILE A 22 3.04 -5.92 21.76
N LEU A 23 3.30 -4.83 21.04
CA LEU A 23 2.82 -4.64 19.67
C LEU A 23 3.43 -5.65 18.71
N ALA A 24 4.71 -5.97 18.85
CA ALA A 24 5.40 -6.98 18.05
C ALA A 24 4.83 -8.39 18.23
N SER A 25 4.25 -8.69 19.41
CA SER A 25 3.60 -9.98 19.66
C SER A 25 2.22 -10.12 19.02
N ILE A 26 1.54 -9.00 18.78
CA ILE A 26 0.16 -8.96 18.25
C ILE A 26 0.13 -8.61 16.76
N LEU A 27 0.99 -7.68 16.32
CA LEU A 27 1.01 -7.20 14.94
C LEU A 27 1.92 -8.06 14.05
N PRO A 28 1.57 -8.27 12.77
CA PRO A 28 2.39 -9.08 11.89
C PRO A 28 3.69 -8.36 11.54
N THR A 29 4.82 -8.96 11.86
CA THR A 29 6.15 -8.44 11.51
C THR A 29 6.57 -8.80 10.09
N LYS A 30 6.10 -9.94 9.55
CA LYS A 30 6.49 -10.45 8.23
C LYS A 30 5.31 -10.94 7.39
N ALA A 31 4.29 -11.54 8.01
CA ALA A 31 3.12 -12.06 7.31
C ALA A 31 1.91 -12.00 8.22
N GLY A 32 0.86 -11.33 7.76
CA GLY A 32 -0.45 -11.33 8.42
C GLY A 32 -1.14 -12.67 8.28
N ARG A 33 -2.12 -12.94 9.13
CA ARG A 33 -2.97 -14.14 9.11
C ARG A 33 -4.42 -13.77 8.86
N ILE A 34 -5.19 -14.74 8.35
CA ILE A 34 -6.63 -14.62 8.23
C ILE A 34 -7.30 -15.16 9.49
N PHE A 35 -8.20 -14.35 10.02
CA PHE A 35 -9.03 -14.66 11.18
C PHE A 35 -10.48 -14.82 10.73
N ILE A 36 -11.10 -15.92 11.10
CA ILE A 36 -12.53 -16.24 10.85
C ILE A 36 -13.29 -16.37 12.17
N GLY A 37 -13.03 -15.46 13.11
CA GLY A 37 -13.42 -15.53 14.51
C GLY A 37 -12.34 -16.14 15.40
N PHE A 38 -11.40 -16.86 14.81
CA PHE A 38 -10.16 -17.42 15.39
C PHE A 38 -9.04 -17.37 14.34
N PRO A 39 -7.75 -17.42 14.74
CA PRO A 39 -6.65 -17.43 13.80
C PRO A 39 -6.60 -18.73 13.01
N THR A 40 -6.41 -18.63 11.70
CA THR A 40 -6.11 -19.78 10.84
C THR A 40 -4.59 -19.89 10.59
N GLN A 41 -4.14 -21.01 10.03
CA GLN A 41 -2.75 -21.15 9.57
C GLN A 41 -2.48 -20.35 8.29
N GLN A 42 -3.54 -19.89 7.61
CA GLN A 42 -3.45 -19.18 6.35
C GLN A 42 -2.93 -17.76 6.53
N THR A 43 -1.83 -17.44 5.84
CA THR A 43 -1.30 -16.09 5.75
C THR A 43 -2.01 -15.27 4.68
N THR A 44 -1.98 -13.94 4.82
CA THR A 44 -2.59 -13.02 3.86
C THR A 44 -1.69 -12.67 2.68
N GLY A 45 -0.39 -12.90 2.80
CA GLY A 45 0.62 -12.34 1.91
C GLY A 45 1.02 -10.89 2.25
N LEU A 46 0.20 -10.18 3.03
CA LEU A 46 0.45 -8.81 3.51
C LEU A 46 1.11 -8.80 4.89
N ASN A 47 1.69 -7.67 5.26
CA ASN A 47 2.03 -7.34 6.65
C ASN A 47 0.77 -6.85 7.42
N ALA A 48 -0.36 -7.52 7.21
CA ALA A 48 -1.64 -7.17 7.77
C ALA A 48 -2.41 -8.42 8.18
N HIS A 49 -2.99 -8.42 9.40
CA HIS A 49 -4.01 -9.39 9.75
C HIS A 49 -5.35 -9.00 9.13
N VAL A 50 -6.08 -9.99 8.68
CA VAL A 50 -7.41 -9.82 8.10
C VAL A 50 -8.43 -10.60 8.93
N SER A 51 -9.48 -9.92 9.40
CA SER A 51 -10.67 -10.55 9.98
C SER A 51 -11.74 -10.66 8.91
N ALA A 52 -12.05 -11.90 8.53
CA ALA A 52 -13.00 -12.27 7.49
C ALA A 52 -13.98 -13.35 8.01
N PRO A 53 -14.88 -13.02 8.94
CA PRO A 53 -15.72 -14.01 9.61
C PRO A 53 -16.74 -14.70 8.69
N SER A 54 -16.98 -14.15 7.50
CA SER A 54 -17.85 -14.74 6.48
C SER A 54 -17.17 -15.80 5.60
N VAL A 55 -15.84 -15.94 5.73
CA VAL A 55 -15.10 -17.00 5.04
C VAL A 55 -15.31 -18.32 5.76
N ILE A 56 -15.52 -19.39 4.99
CA ILE A 56 -15.83 -20.73 5.50
C ILE A 56 -14.51 -21.53 5.57
N PRO A 57 -14.13 -22.04 6.75
CA PRO A 57 -12.96 -22.88 6.91
C PRO A 57 -13.18 -24.31 6.42
N THR A 58 -12.08 -25.06 6.34
CA THR A 58 -12.11 -26.54 6.28
C THR A 58 -12.75 -27.12 7.56
N VAL A 59 -13.09 -28.40 7.53
CA VAL A 59 -13.68 -29.09 8.69
C VAL A 59 -12.77 -29.03 9.92
N GLU A 60 -11.46 -29.11 9.72
CA GLU A 60 -10.43 -29.03 10.75
C GLU A 60 -10.24 -27.60 11.27
N ARG A 61 -10.84 -26.59 10.62
CA ARG A 61 -10.77 -25.16 10.94
C ARG A 61 -9.36 -24.55 10.90
N GLU A 62 -8.40 -25.23 10.30
CA GLU A 62 -7.02 -24.77 10.22
C GLU A 62 -6.76 -23.89 8.98
N SER A 63 -7.53 -24.11 7.91
CA SER A 63 -7.38 -23.43 6.64
C SER A 63 -8.73 -23.03 6.04
N ILE A 64 -8.70 -22.32 4.93
CA ILE A 64 -9.89 -21.88 4.19
C ILE A 64 -10.24 -22.93 3.14
N ASP A 65 -11.50 -23.35 3.07
CA ASP A 65 -11.97 -24.34 2.11
C ASP A 65 -12.02 -23.71 0.69
N LEU A 66 -11.07 -24.11 -0.14
CA LEU A 66 -11.02 -23.77 -1.58
C LEU A 66 -11.31 -24.97 -2.48
N ASN A 67 -11.69 -26.11 -1.91
CA ASN A 67 -11.89 -27.36 -2.65
C ASN A 67 -13.37 -27.67 -2.89
N THR A 68 -14.25 -27.38 -1.94
CA THR A 68 -15.68 -27.65 -2.04
C THR A 68 -16.34 -26.67 -3.00
N ARG A 69 -16.97 -27.17 -4.06
CA ARG A 69 -17.44 -26.45 -5.26
C ARG A 69 -18.13 -25.09 -4.98
N TYR A 70 -19.08 -25.05 -4.07
CA TYR A 70 -19.85 -23.83 -3.79
C TYR A 70 -19.16 -22.98 -2.72
N ILE A 71 -18.55 -23.62 -1.74
CA ILE A 71 -17.81 -22.95 -0.68
C ILE A 71 -16.59 -22.22 -1.26
N SER A 72 -15.87 -22.85 -2.19
CA SER A 72 -14.70 -22.21 -2.82
C SER A 72 -15.10 -20.95 -3.59
N LYS A 73 -16.20 -20.98 -4.33
CA LYS A 73 -16.72 -19.78 -5.01
C LYS A 73 -17.07 -18.67 -4.04
N TRP A 74 -17.78 -18.99 -2.97
CA TRP A 74 -18.11 -18.05 -1.91
C TRP A 74 -16.86 -17.47 -1.28
N ASN A 75 -15.90 -18.31 -0.88
CA ASN A 75 -14.68 -17.89 -0.24
C ASN A 75 -13.85 -16.99 -1.15
N LEU A 76 -13.72 -17.30 -2.43
CA LEU A 76 -13.01 -16.45 -3.39
C LEU A 76 -13.66 -15.06 -3.52
N GLU A 77 -15.01 -14.98 -3.55
CA GLU A 77 -15.67 -13.66 -3.55
C GLU A 77 -15.45 -12.88 -2.25
N MET A 78 -15.45 -13.55 -1.11
CA MET A 78 -15.13 -12.90 0.17
C MET A 78 -13.67 -12.42 0.21
N LEU A 79 -12.73 -13.16 -0.37
CA LEU A 79 -11.33 -12.76 -0.47
C LEU A 79 -11.12 -11.59 -1.44
N ARG A 80 -11.89 -11.51 -2.54
CA ARG A 80 -11.92 -10.32 -3.39
C ARG A 80 -12.42 -9.10 -2.61
N ALA A 81 -13.47 -9.26 -1.81
CA ALA A 81 -13.94 -8.20 -0.93
C ALA A 81 -12.88 -7.76 0.08
N VAL A 82 -12.05 -8.69 0.60
CA VAL A 82 -10.89 -8.36 1.45
C VAL A 82 -9.89 -7.50 0.68
N GLY A 83 -9.55 -7.83 -0.57
CA GLY A 83 -8.66 -7.02 -1.40
C GLY A 83 -9.18 -5.60 -1.60
N ILE A 84 -10.49 -5.45 -1.82
CA ILE A 84 -11.14 -4.12 -1.91
C ILE A 84 -11.03 -3.36 -0.57
N VAL A 85 -11.22 -4.04 0.56
CA VAL A 85 -11.04 -3.41 1.90
C VAL A 85 -9.59 -2.98 2.11
N CYS A 86 -8.62 -3.78 1.68
CA CYS A 86 -7.21 -3.39 1.70
C CYS A 86 -6.95 -2.13 0.86
N ARG A 87 -7.60 -2.03 -0.31
CA ARG A 87 -7.51 -0.85 -1.16
C ARG A 87 -8.10 0.40 -0.50
N ILE A 88 -9.24 0.26 0.18
CA ILE A 88 -9.86 1.34 0.94
C ILE A 88 -8.94 1.79 2.07
N ALA A 89 -8.32 0.84 2.79
CA ALA A 89 -7.36 1.14 3.84
C ALA A 89 -6.14 1.92 3.30
N TRP A 90 -5.57 1.48 2.17
CA TRP A 90 -4.51 2.24 1.47
C TRP A 90 -4.93 3.69 1.18
N SER A 91 -6.14 3.87 0.59
CA SER A 91 -6.64 5.20 0.25
C SER A 91 -6.85 6.08 1.50
N ALA A 92 -7.26 5.50 2.62
CA ALA A 92 -7.39 6.19 3.89
C ALA A 92 -6.03 6.68 4.43
N GLU A 93 -4.99 5.83 4.37
CA GLU A 93 -3.63 6.21 4.76
C GLU A 93 -3.09 7.34 3.88
N MET A 94 -3.24 7.25 2.55
CA MET A 94 -2.82 8.30 1.63
C MET A 94 -3.60 9.61 1.87
N SER A 95 -4.89 9.53 2.21
CA SER A 95 -5.70 10.71 2.58
C SER A 95 -5.20 11.37 3.88
N THR A 96 -4.76 10.56 4.85
CA THR A 96 -4.17 11.06 6.10
C THR A 96 -2.86 11.80 5.82
N ILE A 97 -1.97 11.22 5.02
CA ILE A 97 -0.71 11.83 4.59
C ILE A 97 -0.99 13.15 3.84
N LYS A 98 -1.96 13.14 2.92
CA LYS A 98 -2.39 14.34 2.19
C LYS A 98 -2.86 15.46 3.13
N SER A 99 -3.66 15.09 4.13
CA SER A 99 -4.18 16.05 5.12
C SER A 99 -3.06 16.66 5.96
N LYS A 100 -2.06 15.89 6.37
CA LYS A 100 -0.86 16.38 7.07
C LYS A 100 -0.06 17.35 6.20
N LEU A 101 0.12 17.06 4.92
CA LEU A 101 0.79 17.94 3.96
C LEU A 101 0.05 19.27 3.79
N VAL A 102 -1.27 19.22 3.60
CA VAL A 102 -2.10 20.43 3.43
C VAL A 102 -2.08 21.27 4.70
N ALA A 103 -2.15 20.67 5.88
CA ALA A 103 -2.06 21.37 7.16
C ALA A 103 -0.70 22.08 7.33
N LYS A 104 0.41 21.44 6.90
CA LYS A 104 1.76 22.01 6.97
C LYS A 104 1.95 23.19 6.01
N VAL A 105 1.53 23.04 4.76
CA VAL A 105 1.77 24.01 3.69
C VAL A 105 0.77 25.18 3.73
N GLY A 106 -0.39 24.95 4.36
CA GLY A 106 -1.53 25.87 4.35
C GLY A 106 -2.37 25.75 3.07
N SER A 107 -3.67 25.98 3.20
CA SER A 107 -4.64 25.77 2.12
C SER A 107 -4.36 26.61 0.86
N THR A 108 -3.78 27.80 1.01
CA THR A 108 -3.41 28.68 -0.11
C THR A 108 -2.24 28.17 -0.96
N ARG A 109 -1.38 27.32 -0.40
CA ARG A 109 -0.24 26.71 -1.10
C ARG A 109 -0.44 25.22 -1.41
N ALA A 110 -1.56 24.63 -1.03
CA ALA A 110 -1.84 23.20 -1.21
C ALA A 110 -1.76 22.75 -2.68
N SER A 111 -1.98 23.65 -3.64
CA SER A 111 -1.83 23.40 -5.08
C SER A 111 -0.37 23.48 -5.59
N LYS A 112 0.58 23.85 -4.73
CA LYS A 112 2.00 24.01 -5.09
C LYS A 112 2.92 23.34 -4.06
N ILE A 113 2.61 22.08 -3.70
CA ILE A 113 3.48 21.27 -2.85
C ILE A 113 4.79 21.01 -3.60
N ARG A 114 5.91 21.15 -2.90
CA ARG A 114 7.26 20.97 -3.42
C ARG A 114 7.94 19.77 -2.76
N LYS A 115 9.00 19.26 -3.37
CA LYS A 115 9.84 18.18 -2.84
C LYS A 115 10.28 18.39 -1.37
N GLN A 116 10.51 19.61 -0.96
CA GLN A 116 10.88 19.95 0.43
C GLN A 116 9.72 19.77 1.43
N ASP A 117 8.48 19.94 0.99
CA ASP A 117 7.31 19.90 1.86
C ASP A 117 6.97 18.45 2.25
N ILE A 118 7.33 17.47 1.42
CA ILE A 118 6.99 16.05 1.64
C ILE A 118 7.94 15.32 2.59
N VAL A 119 9.08 15.91 2.95
CA VAL A 119 10.15 15.25 3.73
C VAL A 119 9.63 14.65 5.04
N ASP A 120 8.78 15.36 5.76
CA ASP A 120 8.29 14.91 7.07
C ASP A 120 7.29 13.74 6.98
N VAL A 121 6.57 13.61 5.87
CA VAL A 121 5.58 12.55 5.67
C VAL A 121 6.15 11.36 4.88
N LEU A 122 7.35 11.49 4.33
CA LEU A 122 7.99 10.47 3.52
C LEU A 122 8.25 9.17 4.30
N PRO A 123 8.74 9.18 5.56
CA PRO A 123 8.90 7.95 6.35
C PRO A 123 7.58 7.21 6.57
N GLU A 124 6.48 7.94 6.81
CA GLU A 124 5.15 7.37 6.96
C GLU A 124 4.65 6.74 5.65
N ALA A 125 4.86 7.41 4.52
CA ALA A 125 4.51 6.87 3.20
C ALA A 125 5.30 5.60 2.85
N ILE A 126 6.59 5.55 3.18
CA ILE A 126 7.44 4.37 3.00
C ILE A 126 6.96 3.23 3.91
N HIS A 127 6.67 3.52 5.18
CA HIS A 127 6.11 2.54 6.10
C HIS A 127 4.82 1.94 5.55
N THR A 128 3.87 2.80 5.16
CA THR A 128 2.59 2.38 4.57
C THR A 128 2.80 1.53 3.32
N ALA A 129 3.65 1.95 2.39
CA ALA A 129 3.95 1.17 1.19
C ALA A 129 4.46 -0.24 1.52
N ASN A 130 5.32 -0.37 2.53
CA ASN A 130 5.85 -1.66 2.97
C ASN A 130 4.80 -2.55 3.67
N GLN A 131 3.71 -1.99 4.22
CA GLN A 131 2.60 -2.79 4.77
C GLN A 131 1.75 -3.44 3.67
N PHE A 132 1.64 -2.79 2.51
CA PHE A 132 0.83 -3.26 1.37
C PHE A 132 1.65 -3.98 0.29
N VAL A 133 2.80 -4.53 0.64
CA VAL A 133 3.56 -5.45 -0.22
C VAL A 133 2.96 -6.84 -0.13
N PHE A 134 2.44 -7.33 -1.26
CA PHE A 134 1.92 -8.69 -1.37
C PHE A 134 3.06 -9.67 -1.65
N ARG A 135 3.18 -10.68 -0.80
CA ARG A 135 4.10 -11.82 -0.90
C ARG A 135 3.30 -13.10 -1.08
N GLU A 136 3.98 -14.17 -1.40
CA GLU A 136 3.34 -15.48 -1.47
C GLU A 136 2.71 -15.85 -0.13
N SER A 137 1.43 -16.22 -0.16
CA SER A 137 0.68 -16.66 1.01
C SER A 137 0.76 -18.18 1.20
N THR A 138 0.72 -18.63 2.44
CA THR A 138 0.83 -20.04 2.80
C THR A 138 -0.29 -20.43 3.78
N PRO A 139 -0.77 -21.70 3.76
CA PRO A 139 -0.40 -22.80 2.86
C PRO A 139 -0.91 -22.65 1.42
N SER A 140 -1.95 -21.83 1.18
CA SER A 140 -2.48 -21.60 -0.17
C SER A 140 -2.00 -20.26 -0.72
N SER A 141 -1.29 -20.28 -1.85
CA SER A 141 -0.87 -19.08 -2.59
C SER A 141 -2.04 -18.42 -3.33
N VAL A 142 -3.04 -19.18 -3.76
CA VAL A 142 -4.25 -18.71 -4.46
C VAL A 142 -4.98 -17.63 -3.65
N LEU A 143 -4.95 -17.76 -2.34
CA LEU A 143 -5.67 -16.90 -1.43
C LEU A 143 -5.06 -15.49 -1.40
N GLY A 144 -3.75 -15.38 -1.19
CA GLY A 144 -3.03 -14.10 -1.24
C GLY A 144 -3.10 -13.47 -2.63
N GLN A 145 -2.99 -14.28 -3.68
CA GLN A 145 -3.14 -13.81 -5.06
C GLN A 145 -4.53 -13.22 -5.33
N THR A 146 -5.59 -13.85 -4.84
CA THR A 146 -6.97 -13.33 -4.98
C THR A 146 -7.15 -11.98 -4.28
N ILE A 147 -6.56 -11.81 -3.09
CA ILE A 147 -6.57 -10.54 -2.35
C ILE A 147 -5.77 -9.48 -3.12
N GLU A 148 -4.58 -9.83 -3.60
CA GLU A 148 -3.70 -8.94 -4.36
C GLU A 148 -4.35 -8.45 -5.63
N ASP A 149 -4.90 -9.36 -6.45
CA ASP A 149 -5.57 -9.01 -7.70
C ASP A 149 -6.72 -8.02 -7.45
N ALA A 150 -7.52 -8.28 -6.42
CA ALA A 150 -8.63 -7.38 -6.06
C ALA A 150 -8.14 -6.03 -5.53
N PHE A 151 -7.01 -5.98 -4.83
CA PHE A 151 -6.39 -4.72 -4.40
C PHE A 151 -5.97 -3.85 -5.59
N TRP A 152 -5.31 -4.43 -6.58
CA TRP A 152 -4.78 -3.69 -7.72
C TRP A 152 -5.86 -3.36 -8.78
N MET A 153 -6.82 -4.26 -8.98
CA MET A 153 -7.79 -4.20 -10.07
C MET A 153 -9.23 -3.88 -9.65
N CYS A 154 -9.47 -3.44 -8.41
CA CYS A 154 -10.81 -3.18 -7.90
C CYS A 154 -11.53 -2.01 -8.59
N ASN A 155 -10.84 -1.20 -9.36
CA ASN A 155 -11.40 -0.06 -10.08
C ASN A 155 -11.11 -0.16 -11.58
N LYS A 156 -12.12 0.19 -12.41
CA LYS A 156 -11.97 0.26 -13.88
C LYS A 156 -10.91 1.26 -14.33
N ASN A 157 -10.73 2.34 -13.58
CA ASN A 157 -9.63 3.27 -13.78
C ASN A 157 -8.50 2.83 -12.85
N ALA A 158 -7.61 2.00 -13.36
CA ALA A 158 -6.44 1.51 -12.63
C ALA A 158 -5.56 2.67 -12.16
N SER A 159 -5.96 3.33 -11.09
CA SER A 159 -5.22 4.42 -10.47
C SER A 159 -5.30 4.26 -8.96
N ILE A 160 -4.20 4.46 -8.29
CA ILE A 160 -4.04 4.44 -6.84
C ILE A 160 -3.39 5.76 -6.44
N GLU A 161 -3.80 6.34 -5.33
CA GLU A 161 -3.10 7.53 -4.82
C GLU A 161 -1.73 7.13 -4.28
N VAL A 162 -0.71 7.90 -4.61
CA VAL A 162 0.67 7.70 -4.16
C VAL A 162 1.30 9.02 -3.76
N LEU A 163 2.27 8.98 -2.85
CA LEU A 163 3.08 10.15 -2.55
C LEU A 163 4.05 10.40 -3.70
N SER A 164 3.97 11.59 -4.28
CA SER A 164 4.90 12.12 -5.28
C SER A 164 5.67 13.32 -4.74
N THR A 165 6.65 13.81 -5.51
CA THR A 165 7.36 15.07 -5.24
C THR A 165 6.44 16.30 -5.19
N CYS A 166 5.24 16.19 -5.74
CA CYS A 166 4.21 17.24 -5.76
C CYS A 166 3.03 16.96 -4.80
N GLY A 167 3.21 16.04 -3.84
CA GLY A 167 2.18 15.63 -2.89
C GLY A 167 1.50 14.32 -3.25
N VAL A 168 0.38 14.02 -2.57
CA VAL A 168 -0.39 12.80 -2.82
C VAL A 168 -1.31 13.01 -4.01
N ILE A 169 -1.04 12.28 -5.09
CA ILE A 169 -1.76 12.36 -6.37
C ILE A 169 -2.02 10.96 -6.96
N PRO A 170 -2.91 10.85 -7.97
CA PRO A 170 -3.14 9.58 -8.66
C PRO A 170 -1.87 9.05 -9.34
N SER A 171 -1.63 7.75 -9.25
CA SER A 171 -0.42 7.07 -9.74
C SER A 171 -0.18 7.28 -11.25
N HIS A 172 -1.23 7.34 -12.08
CA HIS A 172 -1.10 7.57 -13.52
C HIS A 172 -0.54 8.96 -13.87
N GLN A 173 -0.59 9.92 -12.93
CA GLN A 173 0.01 11.25 -13.06
C GLN A 173 1.44 11.30 -12.54
N THR A 174 1.91 10.22 -11.94
CA THR A 174 3.23 10.14 -11.31
C THR A 174 4.19 9.38 -12.21
N ARG A 175 5.47 9.76 -12.18
CA ARG A 175 6.54 9.12 -12.96
C ARG A 175 7.61 8.53 -12.05
N ILE A 176 8.37 7.58 -12.57
CA ILE A 176 9.64 7.16 -11.99
C ILE A 176 10.72 7.98 -12.68
N ALA A 177 11.43 8.80 -11.90
CA ALA A 177 12.50 9.63 -12.43
C ALA A 177 13.84 8.87 -12.33
N PRO A 178 14.62 8.76 -13.41
CA PRO A 178 16.02 8.40 -13.34
C PRO A 178 16.79 9.41 -12.47
N LYS A 179 17.85 8.97 -11.81
CA LYS A 179 18.66 9.83 -10.92
C LYS A 179 19.15 11.10 -11.59
N ASP A 180 19.50 11.00 -12.87
CA ASP A 180 20.01 12.11 -13.69
C ASP A 180 18.97 13.19 -13.99
N LEU A 181 17.67 12.88 -13.83
CA LEU A 181 16.55 13.79 -14.08
C LEU A 181 15.85 14.25 -12.78
N SER A 182 16.45 13.97 -11.63
CA SER A 182 15.89 14.33 -10.30
C SER A 182 15.78 15.84 -10.05
N PHE A 183 16.39 16.67 -10.93
CA PHE A 183 16.33 18.13 -10.87
C PHE A 183 15.05 18.73 -11.48
N MET A 184 14.23 17.93 -12.16
CA MET A 184 12.97 18.41 -12.77
C MET A 184 11.86 18.40 -11.70
N ASP A 185 11.75 19.49 -10.96
CA ASP A 185 10.85 19.61 -9.81
C ASP A 185 9.36 19.72 -10.18
N SER A 186 9.04 20.04 -11.43
CA SER A 186 7.67 20.25 -11.90
C SER A 186 7.00 18.98 -12.44
N ILE A 187 7.77 17.96 -12.80
CA ILE A 187 7.21 16.65 -13.16
C ILE A 187 6.96 15.86 -11.87
N PRO A 188 5.69 15.50 -11.57
CA PRO A 188 5.40 14.68 -10.39
C PRO A 188 6.09 13.31 -10.50
N ALA A 189 7.07 13.05 -9.63
CA ALA A 189 7.80 11.80 -9.61
C ALA A 189 7.68 11.11 -8.25
N LEU A 190 7.84 9.78 -8.20
CA LEU A 190 8.01 9.07 -6.94
C LEU A 190 9.30 9.55 -6.27
N PRO A 191 9.27 9.88 -4.96
CA PRO A 191 10.48 10.24 -4.22
C PRO A 191 11.53 9.12 -4.29
N GLU A 192 12.80 9.47 -4.47
CA GLU A 192 13.89 8.49 -4.59
C GLU A 192 13.97 7.56 -3.38
N GLU A 193 13.77 8.12 -2.19
CA GLU A 193 13.75 7.35 -0.94
C GLU A 193 12.59 6.35 -0.90
N LEU A 194 11.42 6.71 -1.43
CA LEU A 194 10.30 5.77 -1.55
C LEU A 194 10.64 4.64 -2.53
N VAL A 195 11.20 4.98 -3.69
CA VAL A 195 11.64 3.99 -4.70
C VAL A 195 12.69 3.04 -4.11
N THR A 196 13.60 3.56 -3.29
CA THR A 196 14.70 2.78 -2.71
C THR A 196 14.23 1.90 -1.55
N ASN A 197 13.37 2.43 -0.65
CA ASN A 197 13.01 1.78 0.61
C ASN A 197 11.69 1.00 0.54
N ALA A 198 10.89 1.15 -0.54
CA ALA A 198 9.67 0.41 -0.80
C ALA A 198 9.69 -0.26 -2.20
N LYS A 199 10.83 -0.86 -2.56
CA LYS A 199 11.10 -1.43 -3.90
C LYS A 199 10.04 -2.40 -4.38
N ASP A 200 9.59 -3.29 -3.50
CA ASP A 200 8.61 -4.32 -3.87
C ASP A 200 7.25 -3.70 -4.19
N PHE A 201 6.82 -2.68 -3.45
CA PHE A 201 5.60 -1.96 -3.74
C PHE A 201 5.70 -1.17 -5.05
N VAL A 202 6.81 -0.46 -5.28
CA VAL A 202 7.07 0.30 -6.51
C VAL A 202 7.13 -0.62 -7.72
N ARG A 203 7.77 -1.79 -7.59
CA ARG A 203 7.79 -2.81 -8.65
C ARG A 203 6.36 -3.23 -9.03
N LYS A 204 5.49 -3.50 -8.05
CA LYS A 204 4.08 -3.84 -8.32
C LYS A 204 3.33 -2.70 -9.00
N LEU A 205 3.55 -1.43 -8.62
CA LEU A 205 3.00 -0.28 -9.34
C LEU A 205 3.39 -0.29 -10.82
N THR A 206 4.63 -0.65 -11.12
CA THR A 206 5.14 -0.75 -12.49
C THR A 206 4.56 -1.96 -13.22
N ASP A 207 4.54 -3.14 -12.59
CA ASP A 207 4.03 -4.38 -13.16
C ASP A 207 2.55 -4.27 -13.56
N PHE A 208 1.75 -3.53 -12.77
CA PHE A 208 0.35 -3.22 -13.08
C PHE A 208 0.16 -2.00 -13.98
N GLY A 209 1.24 -1.39 -14.48
CA GLY A 209 1.19 -0.23 -15.38
C GLY A 209 0.62 1.03 -14.74
N LEU A 210 0.64 1.14 -13.40
CA LEU A 210 0.07 2.26 -12.65
C LEU A 210 1.00 3.47 -12.61
N VAL A 211 2.31 3.24 -12.74
CA VAL A 211 3.34 4.26 -12.82
C VAL A 211 4.28 3.90 -13.97
N THR A 212 4.72 4.90 -14.72
CA THR A 212 5.65 4.73 -15.83
C THR A 212 6.90 5.58 -15.61
N GLU A 213 7.98 5.26 -16.30
CA GLU A 213 9.17 6.11 -16.34
C GLU A 213 8.86 7.45 -17.03
N ILE A 214 9.68 8.48 -16.74
CA ILE A 214 9.63 9.77 -17.44
C ILE A 214 9.84 9.53 -18.94
N THR A 215 8.96 10.10 -19.76
CA THR A 215 9.03 10.01 -21.20
C THR A 215 9.59 11.31 -21.81
N VAL A 216 10.09 11.23 -23.05
CA VAL A 216 10.51 12.42 -23.82
C VAL A 216 9.35 13.43 -23.96
N SER A 217 8.12 12.95 -24.06
CA SER A 217 6.92 13.80 -24.10
C SER A 217 6.69 14.58 -22.82
N ASP A 218 6.99 13.99 -21.66
CA ASP A 218 6.87 14.68 -20.37
C ASP A 218 7.93 15.81 -20.29
N ILE A 219 9.16 15.53 -20.72
CA ILE A 219 10.26 16.54 -20.77
C ILE A 219 9.91 17.67 -21.75
N LYS A 220 9.40 17.35 -22.96
CA LYS A 220 9.03 18.35 -23.94
C LYS A 220 7.94 19.29 -23.41
N ARG A 221 6.89 18.72 -22.79
CA ARG A 221 5.80 19.51 -22.18
C ARG A 221 6.30 20.44 -21.09
N GLU A 222 7.27 20.00 -20.31
CA GLU A 222 7.89 20.81 -19.27
C GLU A 222 8.67 22.00 -19.85
N LEU A 223 9.46 21.76 -20.90
CA LEU A 223 10.20 22.81 -21.58
C LEU A 223 9.30 23.84 -22.31
N GLU A 224 8.10 23.43 -22.74
CA GLU A 224 7.12 24.31 -23.37
C GLU A 224 6.31 25.12 -22.34
N SER A 225 6.29 24.73 -21.06
CA SER A 225 5.52 25.40 -20.01
C SER A 225 6.33 26.39 -19.18
N ASN A 226 7.63 26.42 -19.34
CA ASN A 226 8.58 27.39 -18.74
C ASN A 226 8.98 28.44 -19.79
#